data_dc97bd40fa4484a1c196134c5224bd5d
#
_entry.id   dc97bd40fa4484a1c196134c5224bd5d
#
_cell.length_a   1.000
_cell.length_b   1.000
_cell.length_c   1.000
_cell.angle_alpha   90.00
_cell.angle_beta   90.00
_cell.angle_gamma   90.00
#
_symmetry.space_group_name_H-M   'P 1'
#
loop_
_entity.id
_entity.type
_entity.pdbx_description
1 polymer ?
#
loop_
_entity_poly.entity_id
_entity_poly.type
_entity_poly.pdbx_seq_one_letter_code
_entity_poly.pdbx_strand_id
1 'polypeptide(L)'
;MTPLSQDLRQRILETVQRREGSLRQIAQRFLVSLSFVVRLLQTYRRTGSIQPQPHRGGNPAKLDPEDLERLRELVRQQPDATLEELRQRLGVACSTMAICRALKKLGLPRKKKVPRAQDQDRPDVQQRRQEFCAELAGVDPHRLVFVDECGANTAMTRTHGRAPVGQRVYANTPGHWDSITLTCGLRLSGVTAALAFPGATNTDWFENYVADVLVPELQPGDVVVWDNPKPHLSDEAVEAVEEAGARVVPLPSYSPDLTPIEEMFSKVKGAMRSAAARTTATVYAAFGSALHEVTPEDIAGWFQDRAAYAMQP
;
A
#
# COMPACT_ATOMS: atom_id res chain seq x y z
N MET A 1 33.30 -10.08 8.55
CA MET A 1 34.00 -9.86 9.85
C MET A 1 34.32 -8.39 9.97
N THR A 2 33.96 -7.77 11.07
CA THR A 2 34.33 -6.40 11.40
C THR A 2 35.85 -6.34 11.68
N PRO A 3 36.59 -5.34 11.18
CA PRO A 3 38.00 -5.19 11.47
C PRO A 3 38.22 -4.97 12.97
N LEU A 4 39.28 -5.55 13.51
CA LEU A 4 39.70 -5.28 14.90
C LEU A 4 39.99 -3.79 15.09
N SER A 5 39.73 -3.28 16.31
CA SER A 5 39.86 -1.85 16.65
C SER A 5 41.26 -1.32 16.38
N GLN A 6 41.34 -0.03 16.10
CA GLN A 6 42.63 0.64 15.84
C GLN A 6 43.54 0.64 17.09
N ASP A 7 42.95 0.80 18.27
CA ASP A 7 43.65 0.71 19.54
C ASP A 7 44.33 -0.66 19.73
N LEU A 8 43.63 -1.74 19.51
CA LEU A 8 44.18 -3.10 19.59
C LEU A 8 45.36 -3.31 18.60
N ARG A 9 45.22 -2.80 17.38
CA ARG A 9 46.28 -2.86 16.35
C ARG A 9 47.51 -2.07 16.76
N GLN A 10 47.32 -0.91 17.37
CA GLN A 10 48.41 -0.06 17.89
C GLN A 10 49.16 -0.77 19.00
N ARG A 11 48.47 -1.31 20.00
CA ARG A 11 49.07 -2.05 21.12
C ARG A 11 49.85 -3.27 20.66
N ILE A 12 49.34 -4.03 19.70
CA ILE A 12 50.07 -5.18 19.14
C ILE A 12 51.35 -4.71 18.45
N LEU A 13 51.30 -3.63 17.65
CA LEU A 13 52.48 -3.08 16.98
C LEU A 13 53.56 -2.62 18.00
N GLU A 14 53.15 -1.86 19.02
CA GLU A 14 54.05 -1.37 20.08
C GLU A 14 54.70 -2.54 20.84
N THR A 15 53.96 -3.57 21.20
CA THR A 15 54.47 -4.77 21.88
C THR A 15 55.50 -5.49 21.03
N VAL A 16 55.31 -5.57 19.72
CA VAL A 16 56.26 -6.16 18.77
C VAL A 16 57.53 -5.26 18.66
N GLN A 17 57.38 -3.95 18.59
CA GLN A 17 58.48 -3.01 18.49
C GLN A 17 59.36 -3.01 19.74
N ARG A 18 58.77 -3.18 20.91
CA ARG A 18 59.46 -3.32 22.21
C ARG A 18 60.09 -4.70 22.42
N ARG A 19 59.91 -5.65 21.46
CA ARG A 19 60.42 -7.02 21.55
C ARG A 19 59.94 -7.80 22.78
N GLU A 20 58.71 -7.56 23.23
CA GLU A 20 58.13 -8.16 24.45
C GLU A 20 57.66 -9.61 24.24
N GLY A 21 58.32 -10.40 23.42
CA GLY A 21 58.05 -11.81 23.18
C GLY A 21 58.01 -12.20 21.69
N SER A 22 57.83 -13.48 21.44
CA SER A 22 57.63 -13.99 20.07
C SER A 22 56.28 -13.61 19.52
N LEU A 23 56.13 -13.57 18.19
CA LEU A 23 54.85 -13.25 17.54
C LEU A 23 53.70 -14.21 17.96
N ARG A 24 54.04 -15.46 18.31
CA ARG A 24 53.05 -16.42 18.85
C ARG A 24 52.58 -16.01 20.25
N GLN A 25 53.49 -15.63 21.15
CA GLN A 25 53.19 -15.15 22.49
C GLN A 25 52.34 -13.87 22.44
N ILE A 26 52.70 -12.95 21.56
CA ILE A 26 51.95 -11.69 21.36
C ILE A 26 50.55 -11.99 20.84
N ALA A 27 50.41 -12.88 19.84
CA ALA A 27 49.11 -13.29 19.35
C ALA A 27 48.23 -13.92 20.47
N GLN A 28 48.81 -14.77 21.30
CA GLN A 28 48.13 -15.39 22.44
C GLN A 28 47.74 -14.35 23.52
N ARG A 29 48.66 -13.40 23.87
CA ARG A 29 48.41 -12.33 24.84
C ARG A 29 47.24 -11.44 24.45
N PHE A 30 47.09 -11.11 23.17
CA PHE A 30 46.04 -10.27 22.65
C PHE A 30 44.80 -11.05 22.11
N LEU A 31 44.76 -12.37 22.27
CA LEU A 31 43.70 -13.25 21.84
C LEU A 31 43.36 -13.10 20.33
N VAL A 32 44.40 -12.93 19.51
CA VAL A 32 44.28 -12.80 18.05
C VAL A 32 45.02 -13.94 17.34
N SER A 33 44.68 -14.20 16.07
CA SER A 33 45.42 -15.20 15.31
C SER A 33 46.84 -14.75 14.95
N LEU A 34 47.83 -15.64 14.96
CA LEU A 34 49.16 -15.36 14.49
C LEU A 34 49.20 -14.76 13.08
N SER A 35 48.35 -15.27 12.19
CA SER A 35 48.19 -14.76 10.82
C SER A 35 47.73 -13.29 10.79
N PHE A 36 46.96 -12.84 11.78
CA PHE A 36 46.57 -11.45 11.88
C PHE A 36 47.81 -10.58 12.27
N VAL A 37 48.56 -10.98 13.28
CA VAL A 37 49.77 -10.25 13.71
C VAL A 37 50.77 -10.14 12.54
N VAL A 38 51.04 -11.23 11.85
CA VAL A 38 51.95 -11.24 10.68
C VAL A 38 51.45 -10.29 9.58
N ARG A 39 50.16 -10.33 9.23
CA ARG A 39 49.58 -9.44 8.20
C ARG A 39 49.61 -7.97 8.64
N LEU A 40 49.36 -7.68 9.91
CA LEU A 40 49.44 -6.34 10.44
C LEU A 40 50.84 -5.76 10.27
N LEU A 41 51.88 -6.52 10.66
CA LEU A 41 53.29 -6.11 10.52
C LEU A 41 53.69 -5.97 9.05
N GLN A 42 53.33 -6.86 8.20
CA GLN A 42 53.58 -6.78 6.75
C GLN A 42 52.94 -5.51 6.15
N THR A 43 51.71 -5.21 6.54
CA THR A 43 51.02 -4.00 6.09
C THR A 43 51.71 -2.76 6.60
N TYR A 44 52.04 -2.72 7.90
CA TYR A 44 52.74 -1.60 8.49
C TYR A 44 54.12 -1.36 7.83
N ARG A 45 54.92 -2.40 7.61
CA ARG A 45 56.23 -2.29 6.92
C ARG A 45 56.09 -1.74 5.49
N ARG A 46 55.00 -2.04 4.81
CA ARG A 46 54.77 -1.62 3.42
C ARG A 46 54.17 -0.21 3.32
N THR A 47 53.31 0.17 4.24
CA THR A 47 52.44 1.37 4.10
C THR A 47 52.67 2.41 5.21
N GLY A 48 53.37 2.08 6.28
CA GLY A 48 53.51 2.92 7.49
C GLY A 48 52.22 3.03 8.32
N SER A 49 51.14 2.34 7.92
CA SER A 49 49.81 2.47 8.52
C SER A 49 49.33 1.15 9.10
N ILE A 50 48.66 1.23 10.27
CA ILE A 50 47.95 0.12 10.92
C ILE A 50 46.46 0.10 10.59
N GLN A 51 45.95 1.06 9.81
CA GLN A 51 44.52 1.13 9.46
C GLN A 51 44.09 -0.12 8.70
N PRO A 52 42.84 -0.59 8.90
CA PRO A 52 42.30 -1.64 8.08
C PRO A 52 42.31 -1.16 6.63
N GLN A 53 42.80 -1.99 5.73
CA GLN A 53 42.66 -1.66 4.32
C GLN A 53 41.14 -1.64 3.97
N PRO A 54 40.70 -0.65 3.18
CA PRO A 54 39.32 -0.66 2.72
C PRO A 54 39.05 -1.99 2.04
N HIS A 55 37.86 -2.54 2.33
CA HIS A 55 37.40 -3.77 1.67
C HIS A 55 37.46 -3.51 0.16
N ARG A 56 38.38 -4.13 -0.54
CA ARG A 56 38.41 -4.11 -2.00
C ARG A 56 37.18 -4.85 -2.44
N GLY A 57 36.15 -4.06 -2.77
CA GLY A 57 34.78 -4.50 -3.00
C GLY A 57 34.70 -5.70 -3.95
N GLY A 58 33.54 -6.35 -3.91
CA GLY A 58 33.21 -7.45 -4.80
C GLY A 58 33.32 -7.11 -6.29
N ASN A 59 32.87 -8.00 -7.14
CA ASN A 59 32.88 -7.81 -8.59
C ASN A 59 32.32 -6.43 -8.98
N PRO A 60 32.92 -5.74 -9.95
CA PRO A 60 32.41 -4.46 -10.43
C PRO A 60 30.95 -4.58 -10.86
N ALA A 61 30.21 -3.50 -10.69
CA ALA A 61 28.82 -3.47 -11.15
C ALA A 61 28.75 -3.79 -12.64
N LYS A 62 27.88 -4.72 -13.03
CA LYS A 62 27.72 -5.11 -14.44
C LYS A 62 26.95 -4.08 -15.27
N LEU A 63 26.28 -3.15 -14.61
CA LEU A 63 25.54 -2.05 -15.22
C LEU A 63 26.27 -0.75 -14.87
N ASP A 64 26.67 -0.03 -15.88
CA ASP A 64 27.27 1.29 -15.75
C ASP A 64 26.21 2.39 -15.57
N PRO A 65 26.58 3.66 -15.35
CA PRO A 65 25.63 4.76 -15.21
C PRO A 65 24.74 4.98 -16.46
N GLU A 66 25.26 4.74 -17.66
CA GLU A 66 24.52 4.88 -18.91
C GLU A 66 23.48 3.77 -19.04
N ASP A 67 23.82 2.54 -18.70
CA ASP A 67 22.89 1.42 -18.61
C ASP A 67 21.74 1.69 -17.61
N LEU A 68 22.04 2.35 -16.49
CA LEU A 68 21.03 2.71 -15.49
C LEU A 68 20.04 3.75 -16.03
N GLU A 69 20.49 4.74 -16.80
CA GLU A 69 19.59 5.70 -17.44
C GLU A 69 18.76 5.05 -18.54
N ARG A 70 19.36 4.20 -19.37
CA ARG A 70 18.62 3.41 -20.36
C ARG A 70 17.57 2.53 -19.71
N LEU A 71 17.90 1.90 -18.58
CA LEU A 71 16.95 1.08 -17.80
C LEU A 71 15.78 1.91 -17.27
N ARG A 72 16.03 3.13 -16.80
CA ARG A 72 14.99 4.07 -16.36
C ARG A 72 14.04 4.42 -17.50
N GLU A 73 14.59 4.72 -18.67
CA GLU A 73 13.81 5.06 -19.85
C GLU A 73 12.95 3.87 -20.33
N LEU A 74 13.49 2.66 -20.34
CA LEU A 74 12.75 1.43 -20.69
C LEU A 74 11.54 1.21 -19.75
N VAL A 75 11.72 1.43 -18.45
CA VAL A 75 10.60 1.33 -17.48
C VAL A 75 9.58 2.46 -17.69
N ARG A 76 10.00 3.66 -18.06
CA ARG A 76 9.09 4.77 -18.37
C ARG A 76 8.22 4.45 -19.59
N GLN A 77 8.80 3.86 -20.63
CA GLN A 77 8.09 3.46 -21.84
C GLN A 77 7.12 2.29 -21.59
N GLN A 78 7.53 1.33 -20.78
CA GLN A 78 6.71 0.17 -20.44
C GLN A 78 6.84 -0.19 -18.95
N PRO A 79 6.01 0.42 -18.08
CA PRO A 79 6.10 0.23 -16.63
C PRO A 79 5.83 -1.20 -16.14
N ASP A 80 5.17 -2.02 -16.91
CA ASP A 80 4.82 -3.41 -16.59
C ASP A 80 5.75 -4.45 -17.24
N ALA A 81 6.82 -4.01 -17.89
CA ALA A 81 7.82 -4.91 -18.45
C ALA A 81 8.41 -5.83 -17.38
N THR A 82 8.55 -7.11 -17.70
CA THR A 82 9.19 -8.10 -16.84
C THR A 82 10.69 -7.86 -16.72
N LEU A 83 11.32 -8.38 -15.66
CA LEU A 83 12.78 -8.29 -15.51
C LEU A 83 13.54 -8.91 -16.69
N GLU A 84 12.97 -9.94 -17.30
CA GLU A 84 13.58 -10.60 -18.46
C GLU A 84 13.47 -9.73 -19.73
N GLU A 85 12.32 -9.13 -19.99
CA GLU A 85 12.14 -8.19 -21.10
C GLU A 85 13.06 -6.97 -20.97
N LEU A 86 13.15 -6.40 -19.75
CA LEU A 86 14.08 -5.30 -19.49
C LEU A 86 15.53 -5.70 -19.72
N ARG A 87 15.93 -6.91 -19.30
CA ARG A 87 17.27 -7.46 -19.53
C ARG A 87 17.57 -7.59 -21.03
N GLN A 88 16.63 -8.15 -21.79
CA GLN A 88 16.78 -8.35 -23.22
C GLN A 88 16.89 -7.01 -23.97
N ARG A 89 16.02 -6.05 -23.66
CA ARG A 89 16.03 -4.72 -24.29
C ARG A 89 17.27 -3.90 -23.93
N LEU A 90 17.78 -4.06 -22.72
CA LEU A 90 19.01 -3.38 -22.29
C LEU A 90 20.24 -3.93 -23.04
N GLY A 91 20.21 -5.20 -23.46
CA GLY A 91 21.27 -5.83 -24.25
C GLY A 91 22.57 -6.09 -23.47
N VAL A 92 22.57 -5.94 -22.14
CA VAL A 92 23.76 -6.14 -21.30
C VAL A 92 23.79 -7.57 -20.75
N ALA A 93 24.96 -8.20 -20.79
CA ALA A 93 25.17 -9.56 -20.25
C ALA A 93 25.11 -9.57 -18.70
N CYS A 94 23.91 -9.55 -18.15
CA CYS A 94 23.66 -9.56 -16.71
C CYS A 94 22.51 -10.52 -16.35
N SER A 95 22.35 -10.83 -15.06
CA SER A 95 21.21 -11.62 -14.58
C SER A 95 19.98 -10.73 -14.35
N THR A 96 18.78 -11.32 -14.38
CA THR A 96 17.52 -10.63 -13.98
C THR A 96 17.61 -10.06 -12.57
N MET A 97 18.37 -10.71 -11.67
CA MET A 97 18.63 -10.20 -10.32
C MET A 97 19.49 -8.93 -10.31
N ALA A 98 20.39 -8.76 -11.30
CA ALA A 98 21.14 -7.51 -11.45
C ALA A 98 20.21 -6.36 -11.86
N ILE A 99 19.29 -6.61 -12.80
CA ILE A 99 18.23 -5.68 -13.19
C ILE A 99 17.35 -5.31 -11.96
N CYS A 100 16.89 -6.31 -11.22
CA CYS A 100 16.07 -6.09 -10.01
C CYS A 100 16.78 -5.17 -8.98
N ARG A 101 18.07 -5.40 -8.73
CA ARG A 101 18.87 -4.57 -7.81
C ARG A 101 19.08 -3.16 -8.38
N ALA A 102 19.29 -3.04 -9.69
CA ALA A 102 19.41 -1.74 -10.36
C ALA A 102 18.11 -0.93 -10.24
N LEU A 103 16.95 -1.53 -10.52
CA LEU A 103 15.64 -0.91 -10.36
C LEU A 103 15.41 -0.43 -8.92
N LYS A 104 15.75 -1.26 -7.93
CA LYS A 104 15.67 -0.88 -6.52
C LYS A 104 16.57 0.34 -6.20
N LYS A 105 17.80 0.37 -6.72
CA LYS A 105 18.73 1.49 -6.58
C LYS A 105 18.21 2.77 -7.24
N LEU A 106 17.49 2.64 -8.36
CA LEU A 106 16.86 3.75 -9.08
C LEU A 106 15.57 4.24 -8.42
N GLY A 107 15.10 3.63 -7.32
CA GLY A 107 13.84 3.98 -6.67
C GLY A 107 12.59 3.49 -7.43
N LEU A 108 12.74 2.49 -8.31
CA LEU A 108 11.70 1.89 -9.13
C LEU A 108 11.32 0.47 -8.61
N PRO A 109 10.76 0.34 -7.39
CA PRO A 109 10.34 -0.95 -6.86
C PRO A 109 9.11 -1.48 -7.61
N ARG A 110 8.91 -2.79 -7.57
CA ARG A 110 7.68 -3.41 -8.08
C ARG A 110 6.48 -2.88 -7.30
N LYS A 111 5.50 -2.33 -8.01
CA LYS A 111 4.21 -1.88 -7.47
C LYS A 111 3.09 -2.78 -7.96
N LYS A 112 2.02 -2.90 -7.17
CA LYS A 112 0.78 -3.53 -7.63
C LYS A 112 0.17 -2.60 -8.70
N LYS A 113 -0.16 -3.17 -9.87
CA LYS A 113 -0.88 -2.43 -10.92
C LYS A 113 -2.34 -2.28 -10.49
N VAL A 114 -2.83 -1.07 -10.50
CA VAL A 114 -4.25 -0.77 -10.26
C VAL A 114 -4.93 -0.71 -11.62
N PRO A 115 -5.84 -1.64 -11.96
CA PRO A 115 -6.64 -1.53 -13.16
C PRO A 115 -7.50 -0.27 -13.10
N ARG A 116 -7.58 0.44 -14.19
CA ARG A 116 -8.39 1.63 -14.40
C ARG A 116 -9.28 1.39 -15.60
N ALA A 117 -10.55 1.81 -15.55
CA ALA A 117 -11.43 1.71 -16.69
C ALA A 117 -10.89 2.56 -17.85
N GLN A 118 -10.84 2.00 -19.05
CA GLN A 118 -10.38 2.73 -20.24
C GLN A 118 -11.29 3.94 -20.54
N ASP A 119 -12.57 3.83 -20.26
CA ASP A 119 -13.57 4.90 -20.41
C ASP A 119 -13.27 6.14 -19.56
N GLN A 120 -12.42 6.02 -18.53
CA GLN A 120 -11.95 7.16 -17.73
C GLN A 120 -11.16 8.19 -18.56
N ASP A 121 -10.55 7.77 -19.68
CA ASP A 121 -9.78 8.63 -20.57
C ASP A 121 -10.68 9.36 -21.62
N ARG A 122 -11.97 9.11 -21.64
CA ARG A 122 -12.93 9.81 -22.53
C ARG A 122 -13.01 11.28 -22.14
N PRO A 123 -13.06 12.20 -23.15
CA PRO A 123 -13.10 13.64 -22.88
C PRO A 123 -14.28 14.09 -22.02
N ASP A 124 -15.47 13.51 -22.25
CA ASP A 124 -16.68 13.81 -21.47
C ASP A 124 -16.56 13.39 -20.00
N VAL A 125 -15.92 12.24 -19.75
CA VAL A 125 -15.65 11.76 -18.38
C VAL A 125 -14.62 12.64 -17.70
N GLN A 126 -13.54 13.00 -18.39
CA GLN A 126 -12.50 13.89 -17.87
C GLN A 126 -13.06 15.28 -17.51
N GLN A 127 -13.93 15.82 -18.34
CA GLN A 127 -14.60 17.10 -18.06
C GLN A 127 -15.44 17.00 -16.79
N ARG A 128 -16.32 16.00 -16.68
CA ARG A 128 -17.16 15.79 -15.48
C ARG A 128 -16.34 15.60 -14.21
N ARG A 129 -15.20 14.91 -14.29
CA ARG A 129 -14.28 14.75 -13.17
C ARG A 129 -13.67 16.08 -12.73
N GLN A 130 -13.31 16.96 -13.68
CA GLN A 130 -12.83 18.29 -13.37
C GLN A 130 -13.92 19.17 -12.75
N GLU A 131 -15.14 19.13 -13.29
CA GLU A 131 -16.29 19.85 -12.76
C GLU A 131 -16.60 19.40 -11.33
N PHE A 132 -16.63 18.10 -11.06
CA PHE A 132 -16.82 17.52 -9.73
C PHE A 132 -15.76 18.01 -8.73
N CYS A 133 -14.48 17.92 -9.09
CA CYS A 133 -13.41 18.40 -8.23
C CYS A 133 -13.50 19.92 -7.98
N ALA A 134 -13.87 20.70 -9.01
CA ALA A 134 -14.03 22.15 -8.86
C ALA A 134 -15.23 22.52 -7.98
N GLU A 135 -16.33 21.78 -8.10
CA GLU A 135 -17.53 21.98 -7.27
C GLU A 135 -17.27 21.74 -5.79
N LEU A 136 -16.46 20.72 -5.48
CA LEU A 136 -16.16 20.34 -4.10
C LEU A 136 -14.91 21.02 -3.51
N ALA A 137 -14.13 21.74 -4.31
CA ALA A 137 -12.88 22.37 -3.87
C ALA A 137 -13.05 23.45 -2.77
N GLY A 138 -14.25 23.99 -2.59
CA GLY A 138 -14.53 24.99 -1.54
C GLY A 138 -15.41 24.45 -0.41
N VAL A 139 -15.71 23.16 -0.42
CA VAL A 139 -16.56 22.52 0.60
C VAL A 139 -15.70 22.13 1.81
N ASP A 140 -16.17 22.45 3.01
CA ASP A 140 -15.55 21.95 4.25
C ASP A 140 -15.53 20.42 4.23
N PRO A 141 -14.36 19.77 4.31
CA PRO A 141 -14.23 18.32 4.30
C PRO A 141 -15.07 17.60 5.37
N HIS A 142 -15.36 18.28 6.49
CA HIS A 142 -16.22 17.75 7.55
C HIS A 142 -17.70 17.66 7.15
N ARG A 143 -18.09 18.35 6.07
CA ARG A 143 -19.45 18.32 5.51
C ARG A 143 -19.63 17.27 4.43
N LEU A 144 -18.55 16.65 3.96
CA LEU A 144 -18.61 15.59 2.95
C LEU A 144 -19.06 14.27 3.56
N VAL A 145 -20.03 13.63 2.94
CA VAL A 145 -20.55 12.30 3.26
C VAL A 145 -20.48 11.43 2.02
N PHE A 146 -19.53 10.54 1.95
CA PHE A 146 -19.41 9.59 0.85
C PHE A 146 -20.24 8.35 1.15
N VAL A 147 -21.19 8.01 0.28
CA VAL A 147 -22.09 6.85 0.43
C VAL A 147 -21.81 5.88 -0.70
N ASP A 148 -21.70 4.60 -0.35
CA ASP A 148 -21.47 3.54 -1.33
C ASP A 148 -21.87 2.18 -0.76
N GLU A 149 -21.90 1.17 -1.62
CA GLU A 149 -22.28 -0.20 -1.31
C GLU A 149 -21.19 -1.19 -1.62
N CYS A 150 -21.11 -2.23 -0.82
CA CYS A 150 -20.27 -3.35 -1.17
C CYS A 150 -20.92 -4.71 -0.91
N GLY A 151 -20.71 -5.66 -1.83
CA GLY A 151 -21.13 -7.04 -1.64
C GLY A 151 -20.27 -7.81 -0.67
N ALA A 152 -20.91 -8.59 0.21
CA ALA A 152 -20.31 -9.61 1.05
C ALA A 152 -21.08 -10.94 0.90
N ASN A 153 -20.52 -12.04 1.40
CA ASN A 153 -21.20 -13.32 1.40
C ASN A 153 -20.66 -14.27 2.48
N THR A 154 -21.41 -15.34 2.76
CA THR A 154 -21.05 -16.37 3.75
C THR A 154 -19.92 -17.30 3.31
N ALA A 155 -19.39 -17.14 2.08
CA ALA A 155 -18.25 -17.91 1.59
C ALA A 155 -16.92 -17.13 1.66
N MET A 156 -16.93 -15.89 2.16
CA MET A 156 -15.71 -15.07 2.27
C MET A 156 -14.67 -15.77 3.15
N THR A 157 -13.40 -15.79 2.69
CA THR A 157 -12.27 -16.37 3.42
C THR A 157 -10.98 -15.64 3.05
N ARG A 158 -9.93 -15.86 3.84
CA ARG A 158 -8.60 -15.31 3.54
C ARG A 158 -8.12 -15.83 2.19
N THR A 159 -7.57 -14.95 1.37
CA THR A 159 -7.08 -15.28 0.02
C THR A 159 -5.67 -15.84 0.01
N HIS A 160 -4.95 -15.78 1.13
CA HIS A 160 -3.56 -16.22 1.24
C HIS A 160 -3.35 -17.06 2.51
N GLY A 161 -2.47 -18.05 2.42
CA GLY A 161 -1.98 -18.86 3.52
C GLY A 161 -0.51 -19.21 3.32
N ARG A 162 0.07 -19.97 4.24
CA ARG A 162 1.47 -20.43 4.16
C ARG A 162 1.51 -21.96 4.13
N ALA A 163 2.35 -22.51 3.25
CA ALA A 163 2.65 -23.93 3.16
C ALA A 163 4.12 -24.14 2.83
N PRO A 164 4.68 -25.31 3.03
CA PRO A 164 5.99 -25.70 2.51
C PRO A 164 6.09 -25.48 1.00
N VAL A 165 7.32 -25.25 0.50
CA VAL A 165 7.58 -25.07 -0.93
C VAL A 165 7.02 -26.25 -1.73
N GLY A 166 6.29 -25.97 -2.80
CA GLY A 166 5.66 -26.99 -3.66
C GLY A 166 4.30 -27.50 -3.19
N GLN A 167 3.81 -27.05 -2.03
CA GLN A 167 2.49 -27.40 -1.53
C GLN A 167 1.49 -26.25 -1.71
N ARG A 168 0.20 -26.61 -1.89
CA ARG A 168 -0.91 -25.65 -1.94
C ARG A 168 -1.59 -25.55 -0.60
N VAL A 169 -2.13 -24.38 -0.28
CA VAL A 169 -3.03 -24.17 0.85
C VAL A 169 -4.47 -24.30 0.35
N TYR A 170 -5.28 -25.04 1.04
CA TYR A 170 -6.70 -25.21 0.75
C TYR A 170 -7.52 -24.60 1.88
N ALA A 171 -8.65 -24.01 1.54
CA ALA A 171 -9.66 -23.55 2.48
C ALA A 171 -11.01 -24.14 2.08
N ASN A 172 -11.75 -24.66 3.06
CA ASN A 172 -13.10 -25.15 2.84
C ASN A 172 -14.06 -23.96 2.86
N THR A 173 -14.80 -23.78 1.78
CA THR A 173 -15.88 -22.78 1.66
C THR A 173 -17.19 -23.47 1.33
N PRO A 174 -18.35 -22.94 1.75
CA PRO A 174 -19.65 -23.46 1.35
C PRO A 174 -19.80 -23.52 -0.17
N GLY A 175 -20.45 -24.56 -0.68
CA GLY A 175 -20.80 -24.66 -2.11
C GLY A 175 -21.93 -23.72 -2.53
N HIS A 176 -22.76 -23.32 -1.57
CA HIS A 176 -23.79 -22.28 -1.72
C HIS A 176 -23.56 -21.21 -0.66
N TRP A 177 -23.83 -19.96 -0.97
CA TRP A 177 -23.64 -18.84 -0.07
C TRP A 177 -24.76 -17.83 -0.18
N ASP A 178 -25.06 -17.17 0.93
CA ASP A 178 -25.96 -16.03 0.97
C ASP A 178 -25.19 -14.77 0.57
N SER A 179 -25.76 -13.99 -0.36
CA SER A 179 -25.25 -12.67 -0.72
C SER A 179 -25.86 -11.61 0.18
N ILE A 180 -25.03 -10.68 0.63
CA ILE A 180 -25.35 -9.61 1.56
C ILE A 180 -24.82 -8.32 0.99
N THR A 181 -25.63 -7.27 0.97
CA THR A 181 -25.19 -5.92 0.66
C THR A 181 -24.88 -5.18 1.96
N LEU A 182 -23.76 -4.48 1.95
CA LEU A 182 -23.30 -3.61 3.02
C LEU A 182 -23.29 -2.19 2.48
N THR A 183 -24.09 -1.30 3.07
CA THR A 183 -24.18 0.11 2.68
C THR A 183 -23.75 0.96 3.88
N CYS A 184 -23.00 2.03 3.66
CA CYS A 184 -22.70 2.99 4.69
C CYS A 184 -22.25 4.34 4.14
N GLY A 185 -22.24 5.35 4.99
CA GLY A 185 -21.63 6.65 4.77
C GLY A 185 -20.25 6.74 5.41
N LEU A 186 -19.34 7.48 4.78
CA LEU A 186 -18.04 7.83 5.34
C LEU A 186 -17.89 9.34 5.42
N ARG A 187 -17.66 9.84 6.63
CA ARG A 187 -17.31 11.24 6.93
C ARG A 187 -15.85 11.32 7.37
N LEU A 188 -15.27 12.50 7.34
CA LEU A 188 -13.95 12.74 7.95
C LEU A 188 -13.95 12.43 9.46
N SER A 189 -15.09 12.57 10.13
CA SER A 189 -15.27 12.28 11.55
C SER A 189 -15.52 10.81 11.89
N GLY A 190 -15.85 9.96 10.92
CA GLY A 190 -16.16 8.54 11.17
C GLY A 190 -17.06 7.91 10.11
N VAL A 191 -17.39 6.65 10.33
CA VAL A 191 -18.38 5.92 9.54
C VAL A 191 -19.76 6.24 10.11
N THR A 192 -20.74 6.43 9.24
CA THR A 192 -22.14 6.76 9.58
C THR A 192 -23.12 5.95 8.73
N ALA A 193 -24.37 5.92 9.11
CA ALA A 193 -25.46 5.32 8.33
C ALA A 193 -25.17 3.89 7.82
N ALA A 194 -24.56 3.04 8.67
CA ALA A 194 -24.17 1.69 8.28
C ALA A 194 -25.37 0.71 8.36
N LEU A 195 -25.64 0.03 7.26
CA LEU A 195 -26.69 -0.98 7.15
C LEU A 195 -26.18 -2.21 6.41
N ALA A 196 -26.63 -3.40 6.84
CA ALA A 196 -26.40 -4.66 6.13
C ALA A 196 -27.74 -5.38 5.91
N PHE A 197 -27.98 -5.87 4.69
CA PHE A 197 -29.21 -6.56 4.33
C PHE A 197 -28.96 -7.70 3.32
N PRO A 198 -29.85 -8.70 3.27
CA PRO A 198 -29.70 -9.81 2.35
C PRO A 198 -30.09 -9.40 0.92
N GLY A 199 -29.33 -9.91 -0.06
CA GLY A 199 -29.62 -9.67 -1.49
C GLY A 199 -28.89 -8.44 -2.05
N ALA A 200 -29.36 -7.99 -3.21
CA ALA A 200 -28.84 -6.83 -3.92
C ALA A 200 -29.74 -5.61 -3.71
N THR A 201 -29.17 -4.43 -3.79
CA THR A 201 -29.91 -3.17 -3.75
C THR A 201 -30.80 -3.01 -5.00
N ASN A 202 -31.97 -2.50 -4.78
CA ASN A 202 -32.87 -1.96 -5.79
C ASN A 202 -33.27 -0.52 -5.41
N THR A 203 -34.02 0.15 -6.24
CA THR A 203 -34.48 1.54 -6.02
C THR A 203 -35.18 1.70 -4.68
N ASP A 204 -36.23 0.88 -4.42
CA ASP A 204 -37.01 0.95 -3.18
C ASP A 204 -36.11 0.76 -1.91
N TRP A 205 -35.15 -0.16 -1.97
CA TRP A 205 -34.19 -0.36 -0.88
C TRP A 205 -33.29 0.85 -0.66
N PHE A 206 -32.82 1.45 -1.75
CA PHE A 206 -31.97 2.64 -1.65
C PHE A 206 -32.74 3.84 -1.10
N GLU A 207 -33.97 4.06 -1.57
CA GLU A 207 -34.87 5.11 -1.04
C GLU A 207 -35.13 4.94 0.45
N ASN A 208 -35.50 3.73 0.88
CA ASN A 208 -35.68 3.43 2.31
C ASN A 208 -34.39 3.62 3.12
N TYR A 209 -33.25 3.19 2.58
CA TYR A 209 -31.95 3.42 3.24
C TYR A 209 -31.68 4.93 3.40
N VAL A 210 -31.92 5.71 2.36
CA VAL A 210 -31.72 7.17 2.42
C VAL A 210 -32.65 7.79 3.47
N ALA A 211 -33.93 7.49 3.40
CA ALA A 211 -34.93 8.09 4.29
C ALA A 211 -34.76 7.67 5.75
N ASP A 212 -34.59 6.36 6.01
CA ASP A 212 -34.66 5.82 7.37
C ASP A 212 -33.28 5.74 8.07
N VAL A 213 -32.19 5.72 7.32
CA VAL A 213 -30.85 5.47 7.88
C VAL A 213 -29.89 6.60 7.60
N LEU A 214 -29.84 7.14 6.37
CA LEU A 214 -28.90 8.21 6.04
C LEU A 214 -29.38 9.58 6.53
N VAL A 215 -30.60 9.97 6.19
CA VAL A 215 -31.18 11.29 6.52
C VAL A 215 -31.11 11.61 8.01
N PRO A 216 -31.42 10.69 8.96
CA PRO A 216 -31.29 10.96 10.38
C PRO A 216 -29.86 11.31 10.85
N GLU A 217 -28.86 10.94 10.09
CA GLU A 217 -27.43 11.18 10.37
C GLU A 217 -26.88 12.44 9.65
N LEU A 218 -27.69 13.06 8.76
CA LEU A 218 -27.28 14.25 8.03
C LEU A 218 -27.47 15.52 8.88
N GLN A 219 -26.69 16.52 8.56
CA GLN A 219 -26.76 17.86 9.12
C GLN A 219 -26.99 18.89 8.00
N PRO A 220 -27.72 19.97 8.27
CA PRO A 220 -27.88 21.05 7.29
C PRO A 220 -26.52 21.56 6.80
N GLY A 221 -26.39 21.64 5.47
CA GLY A 221 -25.15 22.02 4.79
C GLY A 221 -24.22 20.85 4.48
N ASP A 222 -24.58 19.60 4.78
CA ASP A 222 -23.85 18.43 4.33
C ASP A 222 -23.91 18.27 2.81
N VAL A 223 -22.88 17.65 2.25
CA VAL A 223 -22.79 17.32 0.83
C VAL A 223 -22.61 15.81 0.69
N VAL A 224 -23.65 15.15 0.24
CA VAL A 224 -23.68 13.71 0.05
C VAL A 224 -23.14 13.38 -1.33
N VAL A 225 -22.16 12.50 -1.39
CA VAL A 225 -21.57 12.00 -2.64
C VAL A 225 -21.85 10.51 -2.76
N TRP A 226 -22.55 10.10 -3.81
CA TRP A 226 -22.75 8.71 -4.18
C TRP A 226 -22.54 8.47 -5.66
N ASP A 227 -22.34 7.22 -6.08
CA ASP A 227 -22.17 6.85 -7.47
C ASP A 227 -23.53 6.86 -8.22
N ASN A 228 -23.50 6.68 -9.54
CA ASN A 228 -24.67 6.82 -10.45
C ASN A 228 -25.24 5.50 -10.98
N PRO A 229 -25.38 4.39 -10.26
CA PRO A 229 -26.18 3.27 -10.74
C PRO A 229 -27.68 3.65 -10.73
N LYS A 230 -28.46 2.92 -11.51
CA LYS A 230 -29.91 3.22 -11.64
C LYS A 230 -30.66 3.38 -10.30
N PRO A 231 -30.41 2.55 -9.26
CA PRO A 231 -31.06 2.74 -7.97
C PRO A 231 -30.77 4.09 -7.29
N HIS A 232 -29.59 4.66 -7.53
CA HIS A 232 -29.17 5.92 -6.91
C HIS A 232 -29.60 7.18 -7.70
N LEU A 233 -30.27 6.99 -8.84
CA LEU A 233 -30.84 8.06 -9.64
C LEU A 233 -32.33 8.33 -9.28
N SER A 234 -32.75 7.95 -8.07
CA SER A 234 -34.10 8.21 -7.57
C SER A 234 -34.24 9.68 -7.20
N ASP A 235 -35.22 10.33 -7.77
CA ASP A 235 -35.60 11.71 -7.42
C ASP A 235 -36.07 11.78 -5.98
N GLU A 236 -36.78 10.76 -5.47
CA GLU A 236 -37.25 10.67 -4.09
C GLU A 236 -36.10 10.61 -3.07
N ALA A 237 -35.02 9.88 -3.40
CA ALA A 237 -33.83 9.82 -2.55
C ALA A 237 -33.10 11.17 -2.50
N VAL A 238 -33.01 11.89 -3.62
CA VAL A 238 -32.43 13.22 -3.72
C VAL A 238 -33.28 14.23 -2.91
N GLU A 239 -34.60 14.24 -3.12
CA GLU A 239 -35.54 15.12 -2.41
C GLU A 239 -35.43 14.91 -0.89
N ALA A 240 -35.36 13.66 -0.40
CA ALA A 240 -35.22 13.38 1.04
C ALA A 240 -33.93 13.97 1.64
N VAL A 241 -32.82 13.95 0.91
CA VAL A 241 -31.56 14.57 1.33
C VAL A 241 -31.68 16.10 1.33
N GLU A 242 -32.33 16.68 0.31
CA GLU A 242 -32.50 18.14 0.20
C GLU A 242 -33.45 18.67 1.27
N GLU A 243 -34.53 17.96 1.61
CA GLU A 243 -35.44 18.30 2.72
C GLU A 243 -34.73 18.31 4.09
N ALA A 244 -33.69 17.47 4.25
CA ALA A 244 -32.83 17.48 5.43
C ALA A 244 -31.85 18.68 5.48
N GLY A 245 -31.87 19.55 4.46
CA GLY A 245 -30.98 20.70 4.34
C GLY A 245 -29.57 20.36 3.83
N ALA A 246 -29.38 19.17 3.30
CA ALA A 246 -28.16 18.72 2.64
C ALA A 246 -28.30 18.80 1.10
N ARG A 247 -27.27 18.49 0.34
CA ARG A 247 -27.34 18.40 -1.11
C ARG A 247 -26.62 17.17 -1.63
N VAL A 248 -27.03 16.68 -2.78
CA VAL A 248 -26.39 15.54 -3.46
C VAL A 248 -25.45 16.03 -4.55
N VAL A 249 -24.26 15.47 -4.62
CA VAL A 249 -23.31 15.65 -5.73
C VAL A 249 -22.95 14.26 -6.26
N PRO A 250 -23.44 13.91 -7.46
CA PRO A 250 -23.21 12.58 -8.01
C PRO A 250 -21.74 12.39 -8.39
N LEU A 251 -21.16 11.25 -8.00
CA LEU A 251 -19.79 10.86 -8.37
C LEU A 251 -19.71 10.64 -9.89
N PRO A 252 -18.74 11.22 -10.61
CA PRO A 252 -18.57 10.96 -12.04
C PRO A 252 -18.38 9.49 -12.35
N SER A 253 -18.94 9.01 -13.45
CA SER A 253 -18.77 7.63 -13.89
C SER A 253 -17.30 7.23 -13.98
N TYR A 254 -16.99 5.97 -13.65
CA TYR A 254 -15.63 5.43 -13.67
C TYR A 254 -14.63 6.14 -12.73
N SER A 255 -15.09 6.71 -11.62
CA SER A 255 -14.27 7.54 -10.74
C SER A 255 -14.13 7.02 -9.29
N PRO A 256 -13.88 5.72 -9.05
CA PRO A 256 -13.71 5.19 -7.69
C PRO A 256 -12.46 5.76 -7.00
N ASP A 257 -11.55 6.37 -7.76
CA ASP A 257 -10.35 7.03 -7.27
C ASP A 257 -10.63 8.44 -6.69
N LEU A 258 -11.83 8.97 -6.81
CA LEU A 258 -12.27 10.25 -6.24
C LEU A 258 -13.11 10.07 -4.96
N THR A 259 -13.20 8.88 -4.40
CA THR A 259 -13.98 8.62 -3.20
C THR A 259 -13.17 7.82 -2.17
N PRO A 260 -13.10 8.26 -0.91
CA PRO A 260 -12.36 7.58 0.15
C PRO A 260 -13.07 6.32 0.68
N ILE A 261 -14.36 6.14 0.42
CA ILE A 261 -15.16 5.02 0.94
C ILE A 261 -14.72 3.68 0.36
N GLU A 262 -14.19 3.66 -0.86
CA GLU A 262 -13.64 2.45 -1.49
C GLU A 262 -12.45 1.86 -0.71
N GLU A 263 -11.59 2.73 -0.17
CA GLU A 263 -10.48 2.31 0.69
C GLU A 263 -10.99 1.76 2.03
N MET A 264 -12.02 2.37 2.60
CA MET A 264 -12.70 1.87 3.79
C MET A 264 -13.26 0.47 3.54
N PHE A 265 -14.01 0.25 2.45
CA PHE A 265 -14.53 -1.08 2.12
C PHE A 265 -13.43 -2.09 1.82
N SER A 266 -12.30 -1.67 1.27
CA SER A 266 -11.13 -2.55 1.09
C SER A 266 -10.62 -3.08 2.42
N LYS A 267 -10.50 -2.22 3.45
CA LYS A 267 -10.11 -2.60 4.82
C LYS A 267 -11.16 -3.51 5.46
N VAL A 268 -12.42 -3.09 5.44
CA VAL A 268 -13.56 -3.85 5.99
C VAL A 268 -13.66 -5.24 5.40
N LYS A 269 -13.62 -5.37 4.06
CA LYS A 269 -13.60 -6.68 3.37
C LYS A 269 -12.41 -7.54 3.77
N GLY A 270 -11.26 -6.93 4.06
CA GLY A 270 -10.07 -7.63 4.59
C GLY A 270 -10.34 -8.27 5.95
N ALA A 271 -10.93 -7.53 6.89
CA ALA A 271 -11.33 -8.00 8.22
C ALA A 271 -12.41 -9.10 8.12
N MET A 272 -13.45 -8.89 7.31
CA MET A 272 -14.52 -9.88 7.08
C MET A 272 -13.99 -11.20 6.49
N ARG A 273 -13.06 -11.15 5.53
CA ARG A 273 -12.38 -12.37 5.03
C ARG A 273 -11.62 -13.09 6.13
N SER A 274 -11.06 -12.35 7.07
CA SER A 274 -10.33 -12.92 8.22
C SER A 274 -11.28 -13.56 9.23
N ALA A 275 -12.47 -12.99 9.42
CA ALA A 275 -13.53 -13.54 10.28
C ALA A 275 -14.10 -14.85 9.72
N ALA A 276 -14.09 -15.03 8.39
CA ALA A 276 -14.58 -16.24 7.71
C ALA A 276 -15.99 -16.64 8.16
N ALA A 277 -16.90 -15.65 8.28
CA ALA A 277 -18.28 -15.84 8.72
C ALA A 277 -19.05 -16.79 7.78
N ARG A 278 -19.90 -17.66 8.34
CA ARG A 278 -20.60 -18.74 7.60
C ARG A 278 -22.12 -18.67 7.66
N THR A 279 -22.66 -17.69 8.38
CA THR A 279 -24.11 -17.42 8.45
C THR A 279 -24.34 -15.93 8.28
N THR A 280 -25.52 -15.53 7.83
CA THR A 280 -25.91 -14.12 7.70
C THR A 280 -25.71 -13.35 9.00
N ALA A 281 -26.12 -13.91 10.13
CA ALA A 281 -25.95 -13.29 11.43
C ALA A 281 -24.46 -13.06 11.78
N THR A 282 -23.57 -14.02 11.48
CA THR A 282 -22.14 -13.87 11.73
C THR A 282 -21.48 -12.92 10.73
N VAL A 283 -22.01 -12.76 9.52
CA VAL A 283 -21.55 -11.73 8.55
C VAL A 283 -21.90 -10.33 9.08
N TYR A 284 -23.11 -10.13 9.61
CA TYR A 284 -23.50 -8.84 10.22
C TYR A 284 -22.60 -8.49 11.41
N ALA A 285 -22.36 -9.46 12.31
CA ALA A 285 -21.45 -9.25 13.43
C ALA A 285 -20.02 -8.94 12.99
N ALA A 286 -19.54 -9.65 11.95
CA ALA A 286 -18.22 -9.41 11.38
C ALA A 286 -18.12 -8.02 10.71
N PHE A 287 -19.18 -7.55 10.06
CA PHE A 287 -19.26 -6.21 9.50
C PHE A 287 -19.19 -5.15 10.61
N GLY A 288 -20.04 -5.23 11.63
CA GLY A 288 -19.99 -4.32 12.77
C GLY A 288 -18.60 -4.27 13.42
N SER A 289 -17.98 -5.44 13.66
CA SER A 289 -16.63 -5.52 14.21
C SER A 289 -15.59 -4.87 13.28
N ALA A 290 -15.69 -5.09 11.96
CA ALA A 290 -14.76 -4.53 10.99
C ALA A 290 -14.87 -2.99 10.89
N LEU A 291 -16.06 -2.42 11.07
CA LEU A 291 -16.24 -0.97 11.13
C LEU A 291 -15.54 -0.35 12.34
N HIS A 292 -15.51 -1.05 13.48
CA HIS A 292 -14.77 -0.58 14.68
C HIS A 292 -13.24 -0.62 14.51
N GLU A 293 -12.72 -1.38 13.54
CA GLU A 293 -11.30 -1.37 13.20
C GLU A 293 -10.88 -0.18 12.32
N VAL A 294 -11.83 0.60 11.80
CA VAL A 294 -11.56 1.82 11.02
C VAL A 294 -11.18 2.94 11.99
N THR A 295 -9.95 3.41 11.89
CA THR A 295 -9.42 4.43 12.79
C THR A 295 -9.52 5.84 12.19
N PRO A 296 -9.52 6.90 13.01
CA PRO A 296 -9.46 8.28 12.50
C PRO A 296 -8.25 8.54 11.59
N GLU A 297 -7.11 7.91 11.87
CA GLU A 297 -5.89 8.03 11.05
C GLU A 297 -6.07 7.40 9.66
N ASP A 298 -6.77 6.26 9.59
CA ASP A 298 -7.14 5.66 8.30
C ASP A 298 -7.98 6.64 7.48
N ILE A 299 -9.06 7.16 8.08
CA ILE A 299 -10.01 8.07 7.41
C ILE A 299 -9.28 9.32 6.94
N ALA A 300 -8.49 9.95 7.79
CA ALA A 300 -7.72 11.13 7.41
C ALA A 300 -6.77 10.85 6.24
N GLY A 301 -6.10 9.69 6.26
CA GLY A 301 -5.24 9.26 5.15
C GLY A 301 -6.01 9.04 3.85
N TRP A 302 -7.18 8.41 3.90
CA TRP A 302 -8.02 8.18 2.72
C TRP A 302 -8.58 9.48 2.14
N PHE A 303 -9.01 10.41 2.98
CA PHE A 303 -9.46 11.74 2.54
C PHE A 303 -8.32 12.52 1.88
N GLN A 304 -7.11 12.50 2.44
CA GLN A 304 -5.93 13.13 1.83
C GLN A 304 -5.56 12.52 0.48
N ASP A 305 -5.75 11.21 0.29
CA ASP A 305 -5.40 10.51 -0.95
C ASP A 305 -6.50 10.63 -2.01
N ARG A 306 -7.78 10.47 -1.63
CA ARG A 306 -8.90 10.34 -2.57
C ARG A 306 -9.75 11.60 -2.70
N ALA A 307 -9.87 12.39 -1.64
CA ALA A 307 -10.63 13.64 -1.61
C ALA A 307 -9.73 14.87 -1.46
N ALA A 308 -8.49 14.79 -1.98
CA ALA A 308 -7.52 15.88 -1.94
C ALA A 308 -8.04 17.20 -2.53
N TYR A 309 -9.01 17.14 -3.44
CA TYR A 309 -9.67 18.29 -4.05
C TYR A 309 -10.45 19.14 -3.03
N ALA A 310 -10.94 18.53 -1.95
CA ALA A 310 -11.65 19.20 -0.87
C ALA A 310 -10.76 19.49 0.35
N MET A 311 -9.55 18.94 0.41
CA MET A 311 -8.61 19.08 1.53
C MET A 311 -7.64 20.26 1.37
N GLN A 312 -7.76 21.02 0.27
CA GLN A 312 -6.94 22.21 0.04
C GLN A 312 -7.51 23.40 0.82
N PRO A 313 -6.66 24.18 1.51
CA PRO A 313 -7.08 25.35 2.27
C PRO A 313 -7.61 26.47 1.39
#